data_3cab3b67ce47ca38ef62a4dc6f39ec12
#
_entry.id   3cab3b67ce47ca38ef62a4dc6f39ec12
#
_cell.length_a   1.000
_cell.length_b   1.000
_cell.length_c   1.000
_cell.angle_alpha   90.00
_cell.angle_beta   90.00
_cell.angle_gamma   90.00
#
_symmetry.space_group_name_H-M   'P 1'
#
loop_
_entity.id
_entity.type
_entity.pdbx_description
1 polymer ?
#
loop_
_entity_poly.entity_id
_entity_poly.type
_entity_poly.pdbx_seq_one_letter_code
_entity_poly.pdbx_strand_id
1 'polypeptide(L)' 'MKTMTYSATRANFAATIDSVLEDREEVVITRAGKEPVVLVALDDYESLKETAHL' A
#
# COMPACT_ATOMS: atom_id res chain seq x y z
N MET A 1 -5.51 7.38 2.30
CA MET A 1 -4.58 6.73 1.32
C MET A 1 -3.41 7.67 1.06
N LYS A 2 -2.21 7.12 1.15
CA LYS A 2 -0.98 7.89 1.00
C LYS A 2 -0.34 7.54 -0.34
N THR A 3 0.33 8.49 -0.97
CA THR A 3 1.01 8.25 -2.25
C THR A 3 2.51 8.46 -2.07
N MET A 4 3.31 7.50 -2.54
CA MET A 4 4.76 7.57 -2.46
C MET A 4 5.36 7.16 -3.80
N THR A 5 6.53 7.71 -4.10
CA THR A 5 7.27 7.25 -5.28
C THR A 5 7.94 5.92 -4.99
N TYR A 6 8.26 5.20 -6.05
CA TYR A 6 9.02 3.94 -5.93
C TYR A 6 10.35 4.16 -5.20
N SER A 7 11.08 5.22 -5.56
CA SER A 7 12.38 5.50 -4.95
C SER A 7 12.25 5.75 -3.45
N ALA A 8 11.26 6.55 -3.04
CA ALA A 8 11.04 6.83 -1.62
C ALA A 8 10.64 5.57 -0.88
N THR A 9 9.78 4.75 -1.48
CA THR A 9 9.34 3.50 -0.87
C THR A 9 10.51 2.55 -0.67
N ARG A 10 11.34 2.41 -1.70
CA ARG A 10 12.50 1.51 -1.63
C ARG A 10 13.49 1.96 -0.56
N ALA A 11 13.72 3.27 -0.45
CA ALA A 11 14.68 3.81 0.51
C ALA A 11 14.24 3.57 1.95
N ASN A 12 12.91 3.48 2.20
CA ASN A 12 12.36 3.35 3.55
C ASN A 12 11.33 2.22 3.61
N PHE A 13 11.64 1.09 2.99
CA PHE A 13 10.64 0.05 2.78
C PHE A 13 10.12 -0.52 4.10
N ALA A 14 10.99 -0.85 5.04
CA ALA A 14 10.57 -1.40 6.33
C ALA A 14 9.68 -0.41 7.08
N ALA A 15 10.08 0.87 7.10
CA ALA A 15 9.28 1.90 7.76
C ALA A 15 7.93 2.08 7.07
N THR A 16 7.89 1.97 5.75
CA THR A 16 6.65 2.08 4.99
C THR A 16 5.71 0.93 5.34
N ILE A 17 6.22 -0.29 5.41
CA ILE A 17 5.42 -1.45 5.79
C ILE A 17 4.88 -1.27 7.22
N ASP A 18 5.74 -0.86 8.15
CA ASP A 18 5.31 -0.65 9.53
C ASP A 18 4.19 0.40 9.61
N SER A 19 4.32 1.47 8.84
CA SER A 19 3.31 2.52 8.79
C SER A 19 1.97 2.00 8.28
N VAL A 20 1.99 1.18 7.24
CA VAL A 20 0.77 0.57 6.71
C VAL A 20 0.08 -0.27 7.78
N LEU A 21 0.84 -1.03 8.55
CA LEU A 21 0.29 -1.90 9.58
C LEU A 21 -0.22 -1.11 10.79
N GLU A 22 0.52 -0.10 11.22
CA GLU A 22 0.18 0.66 12.41
C GLU A 22 -0.96 1.63 12.17
N ASP A 23 -0.92 2.32 11.05
CA ASP A 23 -1.93 3.35 10.73
C ASP A 23 -3.10 2.79 9.95
N ARG A 24 -3.00 1.54 9.49
CA ARG A 24 -4.04 0.92 8.66
C ARG A 24 -4.38 1.77 7.45
N GLU A 25 -3.35 2.36 6.85
CA GLU A 25 -3.52 3.24 5.71
C GLU A 25 -2.76 2.69 4.51
N GLU A 26 -3.46 2.52 3.38
CA GLU A 26 -2.84 2.03 2.15
C GLU A 26 -1.86 3.05 1.59
N VAL A 27 -0.85 2.57 0.91
CA VAL A 27 0.12 3.42 0.23
C VAL A 27 0.10 3.11 -1.25
N VAL A 28 -0.20 4.12 -2.06
CA VAL A 28 -0.11 4.00 -3.52
C VAL A 28 1.34 4.27 -3.92
N ILE A 29 1.95 3.33 -4.60
CA ILE A 29 3.34 3.45 -5.03
C ILE A 29 3.37 3.73 -6.53
N THR A 30 3.95 4.87 -6.90
CA THR A 30 4.03 5.29 -8.29
C THR A 30 5.45 5.12 -8.81
N ARG A 31 5.55 4.89 -10.12
CA ARG A 31 6.84 4.72 -10.78
C ARG A 31 6.70 5.23 -12.20
N ALA A 32 7.67 6.03 -12.66
CA ALA A 32 7.60 6.63 -13.99
C ALA A 32 7.49 5.55 -15.06
N GLY A 33 6.53 5.69 -15.96
CA GLY A 33 6.32 4.78 -17.06
C GLY A 33 5.71 3.44 -16.68
N LYS A 34 5.26 3.29 -15.43
CA LYS A 34 4.66 2.03 -14.96
C LYS A 34 3.33 2.29 -14.30
N GLU A 35 2.51 1.26 -14.27
CA GLU A 35 1.22 1.33 -13.61
C GLU A 35 1.40 1.39 -12.08
N PRO A 36 0.67 2.27 -11.39
CA PRO A 36 0.78 2.33 -9.93
C PRO A 36 0.27 1.05 -9.27
N VAL A 37 0.81 0.78 -8.08
CA VAL A 37 0.39 -0.37 -7.27
C VAL A 37 0.04 0.11 -5.87
N VAL A 38 -0.60 -0.74 -5.09
CA VAL A 38 -1.01 -0.41 -3.72
C VAL A 38 -0.35 -1.36 -2.74
N LEU A 39 0.22 -0.81 -1.68
CA LEU A 39 0.72 -1.58 -0.54
C LEU A 39 -0.34 -1.51 0.56
N VAL A 40 -0.85 -2.66 0.99
CA VAL A 40 -1.96 -2.73 1.94
C VAL A 40 -1.75 -3.92 2.88
N ALA A 41 -2.22 -3.78 4.12
CA ALA A 41 -2.15 -4.89 5.06
C ALA A 41 -3.02 -6.04 4.55
N LEU A 42 -2.56 -7.28 4.72
CA LEU A 42 -3.26 -8.45 4.22
C LEU A 42 -4.70 -8.54 4.74
N ASP A 43 -4.88 -8.28 6.03
CA ASP A 43 -6.22 -8.35 6.63
C ASP A 43 -7.17 -7.34 5.99
N ASP A 44 -6.67 -6.15 5.73
CA ASP A 44 -7.50 -5.11 5.10
C ASP A 44 -7.85 -5.48 3.67
N TYR A 45 -6.91 -6.06 2.95
CA TYR A 45 -7.14 -6.53 1.59
C TYR A 45 -8.20 -7.63 1.56
N GLU A 46 -8.12 -8.58 2.49
CA GLU A 46 -9.07 -9.68 2.55
C GLU A 46 -10.47 -9.19 2.91
N SER A 47 -10.57 -8.18 3.76
CA SER A 47 -11.85 -7.57 4.09
C SER A 47 -12.50 -6.95 2.85
N LEU A 48 -11.72 -6.29 2.03
CA LEU A 48 -12.22 -5.72 0.78
C LEU A 48 -12.72 -6.80 -0.17
N LYS A 49 -12.01 -7.91 -0.26
CA LYS A 49 -12.43 -9.04 -1.10
C LYS A 49 -13.74 -9.64 -0.61
N GLU A 50 -13.89 -9.80 0.69
CA GLU A 50 -15.13 -10.35 1.26
C GLU A 50 -16.31 -9.45 0.95
N THR A 51 -16.11 -8.14 1.08
CA THR A 51 -17.16 -7.17 0.77
C THR A 51 -17.59 -7.26 -0.69
N ALA A 52 -16.64 -7.55 -1.58
CA ALA A 52 -16.92 -7.65 -3.01
C ALA A 52 -17.76 -8.87 -3.37
N HIS A 53 -17.93 -9.81 -2.46
CA HIS A 53 -18.70 -11.03 -2.71
C HIS A 53 -20.21 -10.83 -2.55
N LEU A 54 -20.64 -9.70 -2.12
CA LEU A 54 -22.06 -9.39 -1.99
C LEU A 54 -22.69 -9.07 -3.34
#